data_71b24a8b978788ae329dcfc1c1959724
#
_entry.id   71b24a8b978788ae329dcfc1c1959724
#
_cell.length_a   1.000
_cell.length_b   1.000
_cell.length_c   1.000
_cell.angle_alpha   90.00
_cell.angle_beta   90.00
_cell.angle_gamma   90.00
#
_symmetry.space_group_name_H-M   'P 1'
#
loop_
_entity.id
_entity.type
_entity.pdbx_description
1 polymer ?
#
loop_
_entity_poly.entity_id
_entity_poly.type
_entity_poly.pdbx_seq_one_letter_code
_entity_poly.pdbx_strand_id
1 'polypeptide(L)'
;MNQILITEKLYITPELKQKKKAYKISFFLSIFSMIVLSCVYIYAEYDRGRLESASQDLLEKVMAGEMVVEETEDTSIAPSQNALIVTMTQEQIVEENVNLNHTLQQEDKNNITSGKFTDSKGNTYSILGVINIPKINSKYPIIAETSDAILKVSVCKFWGSNPNEVGNLCLVGHNYRDSRFFGKVPTLVVGDVIEITDLEGKTLKYSVYDIFTVYPTDTKCTSQLTQGKKEVTLITCTDNGKQRVVVKCTEIIE
;
A
#
# COMPACT_ATOMS: atom_id res chain seq x y z
N MET A 1 12.57 1.88 -85.00
CA MET A 1 12.48 2.78 -83.83
C MET A 1 13.29 2.20 -82.70
N ASN A 2 14.51 2.70 -82.50
CA ASN A 2 15.39 2.21 -81.41
C ASN A 2 15.09 3.04 -80.16
N GLN A 3 14.46 2.42 -79.16
CA GLN A 3 14.34 3.01 -77.82
C GLN A 3 15.68 2.86 -77.12
N ILE A 4 16.39 3.98 -76.97
CA ILE A 4 17.59 4.05 -76.16
C ILE A 4 17.11 4.07 -74.67
N LEU A 5 17.29 2.98 -73.96
CA LEU A 5 17.13 2.92 -72.52
C LEU A 5 18.31 3.68 -71.88
N ILE A 6 18.09 4.96 -71.58
CA ILE A 6 19.04 5.73 -70.76
C ILE A 6 18.82 5.30 -69.29
N THR A 7 19.67 4.41 -68.83
CA THR A 7 19.78 4.13 -67.39
C THR A 7 20.52 5.31 -66.76
N GLU A 8 19.79 6.34 -66.35
CA GLU A 8 20.35 7.37 -65.50
C GLU A 8 20.80 6.72 -64.18
N LYS A 9 22.11 6.58 -64.00
CA LYS A 9 22.71 6.31 -62.69
C LYS A 9 22.33 7.51 -61.78
N LEU A 10 21.34 7.30 -60.92
CA LEU A 10 20.98 8.27 -59.89
C LEU A 10 22.23 8.67 -59.11
N TYR A 11 22.76 9.90 -59.37
CA TYR A 11 23.91 10.45 -58.71
C TYR A 11 23.50 10.79 -57.26
N ILE A 12 23.90 9.97 -56.27
CA ILE A 12 23.59 10.19 -54.88
C ILE A 12 24.52 11.27 -54.37
N THR A 13 23.99 12.47 -54.15
CA THR A 13 24.73 13.61 -53.60
C THR A 13 25.28 13.30 -52.20
N PRO A 14 26.43 13.90 -51.80
CA PRO A 14 26.99 13.69 -50.46
C PRO A 14 25.99 13.99 -49.32
N GLU A 15 25.12 15.00 -49.51
CA GLU A 15 24.06 15.35 -48.55
C GLU A 15 23.01 14.22 -48.38
N LEU A 16 22.61 13.60 -49.48
CA LEU A 16 21.69 12.44 -49.45
C LEU A 16 22.29 11.22 -48.72
N LYS A 17 23.62 11.03 -48.90
CA LYS A 17 24.36 9.98 -48.15
C LYS A 17 24.36 10.27 -46.65
N GLN A 18 24.60 11.51 -46.25
CA GLN A 18 24.59 11.92 -44.85
C GLN A 18 23.18 11.78 -44.23
N LYS A 19 22.14 12.26 -44.91
CA LYS A 19 20.74 12.06 -44.47
C LYS A 19 20.38 10.57 -44.32
N LYS A 20 20.73 9.73 -45.29
CA LYS A 20 20.50 8.30 -45.24
C LYS A 20 21.24 7.64 -44.06
N LYS A 21 22.45 8.09 -43.71
CA LYS A 21 23.21 7.62 -42.55
C LYS A 21 22.54 8.05 -41.25
N ALA A 22 22.09 9.32 -41.16
CA ALA A 22 21.37 9.83 -40.00
C ALA A 22 20.06 9.11 -39.75
N TYR A 23 19.26 8.82 -40.79
CA TYR A 23 18.03 8.02 -40.68
C TYR A 23 18.29 6.59 -40.16
N LYS A 24 19.34 5.95 -40.66
CA LYS A 24 19.72 4.62 -40.16
C LYS A 24 20.07 4.66 -38.67
N ILE A 25 20.88 5.62 -38.28
CA ILE A 25 21.28 5.80 -36.86
C ILE A 25 20.04 6.06 -35.99
N SER A 26 19.17 6.99 -36.41
CA SER A 26 17.92 7.30 -35.70
C SER A 26 17.00 6.07 -35.60
N PHE A 27 16.89 5.26 -36.67
CA PHE A 27 16.12 4.03 -36.67
C PHE A 27 16.66 2.99 -35.67
N PHE A 28 17.98 2.75 -35.67
CA PHE A 28 18.57 1.83 -34.70
C PHE A 28 18.48 2.35 -33.27
N LEU A 29 18.62 3.66 -33.05
CA LEU A 29 18.43 4.29 -31.73
C LEU A 29 16.99 4.12 -31.24
N SER A 30 16.00 4.27 -32.13
CA SER A 30 14.59 4.04 -31.81
C SER A 30 14.30 2.59 -31.40
N ILE A 31 14.84 1.62 -32.17
CA ILE A 31 14.70 0.20 -31.81
C ILE A 31 15.37 -0.09 -30.47
N PHE A 32 16.57 0.41 -30.25
CA PHE A 32 17.29 0.25 -28.98
C PHE A 32 16.48 0.83 -27.81
N SER A 33 15.94 2.05 -27.98
CA SER A 33 15.09 2.67 -26.97
C SER A 33 13.83 1.84 -26.66
N MET A 34 13.20 1.27 -27.70
CA MET A 34 12.04 0.39 -27.53
C MET A 34 12.40 -0.89 -26.76
N ILE A 35 13.54 -1.50 -27.05
CA ILE A 35 14.03 -2.69 -26.33
C ILE A 35 14.29 -2.35 -24.86
N VAL A 36 14.96 -1.25 -24.56
CA VAL A 36 15.24 -0.80 -23.18
C VAL A 36 13.93 -0.58 -22.42
N LEU A 37 12.96 0.12 -23.02
CA LEU A 37 11.66 0.34 -22.38
C LEU A 37 10.91 -0.98 -22.14
N SER A 38 10.97 -1.92 -23.08
CA SER A 38 10.38 -3.25 -22.90
C SER A 38 11.05 -4.03 -21.76
N CYS A 39 12.38 -3.98 -21.66
CA CYS A 39 13.10 -4.62 -20.55
C CYS A 39 12.74 -4.01 -19.19
N VAL A 40 12.65 -2.68 -19.10
CA VAL A 40 12.22 -1.98 -17.87
C VAL A 40 10.78 -2.37 -17.50
N TYR A 41 9.88 -2.45 -18.48
CA TYR A 41 8.51 -2.87 -18.25
C TYR A 41 8.42 -4.31 -17.73
N ILE A 42 9.12 -5.25 -18.37
CA ILE A 42 9.16 -6.66 -17.97
C ILE A 42 9.73 -6.80 -16.54
N TYR A 43 10.81 -6.06 -16.24
CA TYR A 43 11.39 -6.06 -14.90
C TYR A 43 10.41 -5.53 -13.85
N ALA A 44 9.73 -4.42 -14.14
CA ALA A 44 8.74 -3.84 -13.22
C ALA A 44 7.56 -4.81 -12.98
N GLU A 45 7.10 -5.51 -14.02
CA GLU A 45 6.02 -6.49 -13.89
C GLU A 45 6.46 -7.73 -13.10
N TYR A 46 7.68 -8.21 -13.33
CA TYR A 46 8.26 -9.29 -12.55
C TYR A 46 8.39 -8.93 -11.05
N ASP A 47 8.88 -7.73 -10.73
CA ASP A 47 9.01 -7.26 -9.33
C ASP A 47 7.64 -7.15 -8.65
N ARG A 48 6.61 -6.66 -9.36
CA ARG A 48 5.22 -6.63 -8.87
C ARG A 48 4.70 -8.02 -8.54
N GLY A 49 4.84 -8.98 -9.46
CA GLY A 49 4.39 -10.36 -9.25
C GLY A 49 5.09 -11.03 -8.07
N ARG A 50 6.35 -10.71 -7.87
CA ARG A 50 7.16 -11.22 -6.75
C ARG A 50 6.66 -10.73 -5.39
N LEU A 51 6.26 -9.46 -5.29
CA LEU A 51 5.74 -8.87 -4.06
C LEU A 51 4.33 -9.36 -3.74
N GLU A 52 3.49 -9.53 -4.75
CA GLU A 52 2.16 -10.13 -4.59
C GLU A 52 2.25 -11.57 -4.08
N SER A 53 3.18 -12.37 -4.64
CA SER A 53 3.41 -13.74 -4.17
C SER A 53 3.82 -13.80 -2.70
N ALA A 54 4.63 -12.85 -2.22
CA ALA A 54 5.00 -12.75 -0.82
C ALA A 54 3.79 -12.44 0.08
N SER A 55 2.89 -11.55 -0.38
CA SER A 55 1.66 -11.23 0.34
C SER A 55 0.72 -12.43 0.45
N GLN A 56 0.55 -13.20 -0.64
CA GLN A 56 -0.30 -14.39 -0.64
C GLN A 56 0.28 -15.52 0.22
N ASP A 57 1.60 -15.72 0.19
CA ASP A 57 2.31 -16.67 1.06
C ASP A 57 2.12 -16.32 2.55
N LEU A 58 2.25 -15.04 2.91
CA LEU A 58 1.95 -14.58 4.26
C LEU A 58 0.48 -14.79 4.64
N LEU A 59 -0.44 -14.52 3.72
CA LEU A 59 -1.87 -14.75 3.96
C LEU A 59 -2.16 -16.23 4.24
N GLU A 60 -1.58 -17.14 3.46
CA GLU A 60 -1.74 -18.58 3.63
C GLU A 60 -1.22 -19.03 5.00
N LYS A 61 -0.02 -18.61 5.41
CA LYS A 61 0.57 -18.91 6.72
C LYS A 61 -0.23 -18.37 7.89
N VAL A 62 -0.72 -17.14 7.80
CA VAL A 62 -1.60 -16.54 8.81
C VAL A 62 -2.89 -17.34 8.93
N MET A 63 -3.49 -17.74 7.82
CA MET A 63 -4.72 -18.53 7.81
C MET A 63 -4.50 -19.98 8.33
N ALA A 64 -3.29 -20.53 8.13
CA ALA A 64 -2.91 -21.84 8.66
C ALA A 64 -2.53 -21.80 10.15
N GLY A 65 -2.37 -20.62 10.74
CA GLY A 65 -1.92 -20.45 12.13
C GLY A 65 -0.44 -20.76 12.35
N GLU A 66 0.38 -20.73 11.30
CA GLU A 66 1.82 -20.99 11.34
C GLU A 66 2.58 -19.78 11.88
N MET A 67 2.43 -19.44 13.17
CA MET A 67 3.21 -18.41 13.82
C MET A 67 4.61 -18.92 14.18
N VAL A 68 5.63 -18.15 13.88
CA VAL A 68 6.97 -18.34 14.45
C VAL A 68 6.94 -17.78 15.87
N VAL A 69 6.81 -18.64 16.86
CA VAL A 69 6.95 -18.26 18.27
C VAL A 69 8.46 -18.17 18.55
N GLU A 70 9.06 -17.00 18.38
CA GLU A 70 10.36 -16.73 18.99
C GLU A 70 10.11 -16.34 20.44
N GLU A 71 10.63 -17.14 21.38
CA GLU A 71 10.82 -16.68 22.75
C GLU A 71 11.74 -15.45 22.70
N THR A 72 11.20 -14.31 23.06
CA THR A 72 11.94 -13.05 23.09
C THR A 72 12.93 -13.07 24.24
N GLU A 73 14.21 -13.32 23.95
CA GLU A 73 15.26 -12.75 24.77
C GLU A 73 15.24 -11.22 24.60
N ASP A 74 15.12 -10.57 25.72
CA ASP A 74 15.05 -9.15 25.94
C ASP A 74 16.27 -8.44 25.31
N THR A 75 16.17 -7.98 24.08
CA THR A 75 17.21 -7.13 23.49
C THR A 75 16.56 -5.81 23.09
N SER A 76 16.85 -4.79 23.88
CA SER A 76 16.48 -3.39 23.64
C SER A 76 16.95 -2.94 22.27
N ILE A 77 16.02 -2.87 21.30
CA ILE A 77 16.27 -2.26 20.00
C ILE A 77 15.86 -0.80 20.08
N ALA A 78 16.84 0.07 19.94
CA ALA A 78 16.64 1.52 19.81
C ALA A 78 15.71 1.82 18.61
N PRO A 79 14.79 2.79 18.71
CA PRO A 79 13.86 3.11 17.64
C PRO A 79 14.62 3.61 16.41
N SER A 80 14.42 2.94 15.29
CA SER A 80 14.90 3.40 13.98
C SER A 80 14.24 4.74 13.64
N GLN A 81 15.06 5.79 13.51
CA GLN A 81 14.67 7.18 13.28
C GLN A 81 14.27 7.45 11.81
N ASN A 82 13.37 6.71 11.23
CA ASN A 82 12.80 7.01 9.92
C ASN A 82 11.27 6.90 9.86
N ALA A 83 10.61 7.10 10.98
CA ALA A 83 9.20 7.45 10.97
C ALA A 83 9.09 8.88 10.43
N LEU A 84 8.25 9.09 9.44
CA LEU A 84 7.88 10.40 8.92
C LEU A 84 7.21 11.15 10.06
N ILE A 85 8.01 11.91 10.83
CA ILE A 85 7.53 12.77 11.91
C ILE A 85 6.80 13.92 11.22
N VAL A 86 5.48 13.86 11.19
CA VAL A 86 4.65 15.05 10.98
C VAL A 86 4.83 15.91 12.21
N THR A 87 5.74 16.86 12.14
CA THR A 87 5.94 17.88 13.18
C THR A 87 4.70 18.75 13.22
N MET A 88 3.78 18.49 14.15
CA MET A 88 2.74 19.45 14.49
C MET A 88 3.41 20.62 15.21
N THR A 89 3.32 21.80 14.66
CA THR A 89 3.75 23.04 15.30
C THR A 89 2.92 23.28 16.55
N GLN A 90 3.61 23.52 17.64
CA GLN A 90 3.17 23.55 19.06
C GLN A 90 2.21 24.70 19.44
N GLU A 91 1.65 25.44 18.49
CA GLU A 91 0.88 26.67 18.76
C GLU A 91 -0.65 26.52 18.76
N GLN A 92 -1.22 25.34 18.53
CA GLN A 92 -2.68 25.14 18.51
C GLN A 92 -3.24 24.19 19.58
N ILE A 93 -2.47 23.82 20.61
CA ILE A 93 -2.89 22.85 21.64
C ILE A 93 -2.97 23.47 23.06
N VAL A 94 -3.13 24.77 23.18
CA VAL A 94 -2.95 25.41 24.54
C VAL A 94 -4.24 25.53 25.36
N GLU A 95 -5.43 25.26 24.86
CA GLU A 95 -6.65 25.55 25.66
C GLU A 95 -7.58 24.37 26.04
N GLU A 96 -7.29 23.12 25.72
CA GLU A 96 -8.17 21.99 26.13
C GLU A 96 -7.48 20.83 26.88
N ASN A 97 -6.21 20.93 27.25
CA ASN A 97 -5.41 19.77 27.69
C ASN A 97 -4.89 19.84 29.14
N VAL A 98 -5.70 20.19 30.13
CA VAL A 98 -5.19 20.14 31.54
C VAL A 98 -5.49 18.81 32.24
N ASN A 99 -6.34 17.93 31.70
CA ASN A 99 -6.72 16.68 32.40
C ASN A 99 -6.62 15.37 31.62
N LEU A 100 -6.15 15.38 30.35
CA LEU A 100 -6.03 14.14 29.56
C LEU A 100 -4.61 13.54 29.54
N ASN A 101 -3.59 14.32 29.90
CA ASN A 101 -2.18 13.90 29.76
C ASN A 101 -1.69 12.89 30.80
N HIS A 102 -2.48 12.58 31.84
CA HIS A 102 -2.04 11.63 32.88
C HIS A 102 -2.53 10.19 32.63
N THR A 103 -3.49 9.98 31.74
CA THR A 103 -4.07 8.64 31.46
C THR A 103 -3.57 8.03 30.16
N LEU A 104 -3.06 8.85 29.21
CA LEU A 104 -2.65 8.36 27.89
C LEU A 104 -1.19 7.90 27.79
N GLN A 105 -0.37 8.10 28.81
CA GLN A 105 1.05 7.68 28.78
C GLN A 105 1.34 6.34 29.42
N GLN A 106 0.36 5.62 29.96
CA GLN A 106 0.60 4.39 30.72
C GLN A 106 -0.02 3.12 30.12
N GLU A 107 -0.81 3.20 29.04
CA GLU A 107 -1.46 2.01 28.45
C GLU A 107 -0.89 1.50 27.12
N ASP A 108 0.02 2.22 26.47
CA ASP A 108 0.52 1.83 25.14
C ASP A 108 1.74 0.89 25.14
N LYS A 109 2.15 0.34 26.25
CA LYS A 109 3.31 -0.58 26.31
C LYS A 109 2.98 -2.06 26.44
N ASN A 110 1.72 -2.45 26.61
CA ASN A 110 1.38 -3.86 26.82
C ASN A 110 0.28 -4.29 25.87
N ASN A 111 0.62 -5.24 25.01
CA ASN A 111 -0.21 -6.06 24.13
C ASN A 111 -0.44 -5.56 22.70
N ILE A 112 0.63 -5.31 21.95
CA ILE A 112 0.52 -5.56 20.51
C ILE A 112 0.67 -7.08 20.36
N THR A 113 -0.44 -7.80 20.31
CA THR A 113 -0.45 -9.22 19.95
C THR A 113 -0.19 -9.31 18.45
N SER A 114 1.06 -9.16 18.03
CA SER A 114 1.48 -9.38 16.65
C SER A 114 2.16 -10.73 16.57
N GLY A 115 1.74 -11.54 15.59
CA GLY A 115 2.45 -12.77 15.24
C GLY A 115 3.57 -12.47 14.24
N LYS A 116 4.75 -13.04 14.47
CA LYS A 116 5.83 -12.98 13.48
C LYS A 116 5.65 -14.09 12.45
N PHE A 117 5.62 -13.71 11.18
CA PHE A 117 5.50 -14.62 10.04
C PHE A 117 6.62 -14.36 9.05
N THR A 118 7.20 -15.42 8.54
CA THR A 118 8.31 -15.33 7.57
C THR A 118 7.83 -15.77 6.20
N ASP A 119 8.04 -14.91 5.18
CA ASP A 119 7.72 -15.25 3.80
C ASP A 119 8.67 -16.34 3.25
N SER A 120 8.35 -16.88 2.07
CA SER A 120 9.16 -17.90 1.40
C SER A 120 10.57 -17.43 1.02
N LYS A 121 10.88 -16.16 1.19
CA LYS A 121 12.20 -15.54 0.91
C LYS A 121 13.00 -15.25 2.18
N GLY A 122 12.45 -15.57 3.35
CA GLY A 122 13.10 -15.36 4.64
C GLY A 122 12.89 -13.95 5.23
N ASN A 123 12.00 -13.11 4.67
CA ASN A 123 11.67 -11.83 5.30
C ASN A 123 10.60 -12.05 6.36
N THR A 124 10.80 -11.52 7.56
CA THR A 124 9.88 -11.64 8.68
C THR A 124 9.08 -10.36 8.85
N TYR A 125 7.77 -10.50 9.03
CA TYR A 125 6.80 -9.41 9.22
C TYR A 125 5.98 -9.64 10.48
N SER A 126 5.68 -8.58 11.22
CA SER A 126 4.75 -8.60 12.33
C SER A 126 3.34 -8.43 11.77
N ILE A 127 2.52 -9.47 11.87
CA ILE A 127 1.14 -9.48 11.37
C ILE A 127 0.17 -9.26 12.55
N LEU A 128 -0.89 -8.49 12.32
CA LEU A 128 -1.94 -8.23 13.30
C LEU A 128 -3.23 -9.01 13.02
N GLY A 129 -3.41 -9.49 11.81
CA GLY A 129 -4.62 -10.15 11.38
C GLY A 129 -4.80 -10.09 9.87
N VAL A 130 -6.02 -10.28 9.41
CA VAL A 130 -6.39 -10.29 7.99
C VAL A 130 -7.57 -9.36 7.75
N ILE A 131 -7.48 -8.55 6.69
CA ILE A 131 -8.61 -7.82 6.14
C ILE A 131 -9.18 -8.56 4.93
N ASN A 132 -10.51 -8.69 4.86
CA ASN A 132 -11.24 -9.20 3.72
C ASN A 132 -12.32 -8.18 3.31
N ILE A 133 -12.37 -7.84 2.04
CA ILE A 133 -13.36 -6.93 1.45
C ILE A 133 -14.03 -7.67 0.29
N PRO A 134 -15.10 -8.45 0.56
CA PRO A 134 -15.70 -9.35 -0.43
C PRO A 134 -16.17 -8.64 -1.68
N LYS A 135 -16.74 -7.44 -1.54
CA LYS A 135 -17.27 -6.62 -2.66
C LYS A 135 -16.26 -6.39 -3.79
N ILE A 136 -14.99 -6.26 -3.43
CA ILE A 136 -13.90 -5.97 -4.39
C ILE A 136 -12.91 -7.13 -4.53
N ASN A 137 -13.23 -8.29 -3.92
CA ASN A 137 -12.38 -9.49 -3.91
C ASN A 137 -10.94 -9.19 -3.44
N SER A 138 -10.82 -8.44 -2.33
CA SER A 138 -9.53 -8.04 -1.74
C SER A 138 -9.37 -8.72 -0.38
N LYS A 139 -8.34 -9.57 -0.22
CA LYS A 139 -8.02 -10.26 1.03
C LYS A 139 -6.51 -10.25 1.25
N TYR A 140 -6.06 -9.59 2.35
CA TYR A 140 -4.65 -9.38 2.63
C TYR A 140 -4.33 -9.45 4.12
N PRO A 141 -3.10 -9.89 4.50
CA PRO A 141 -2.63 -9.76 5.87
C PRO A 141 -2.41 -8.29 6.22
N ILE A 142 -2.65 -7.94 7.48
CA ILE A 142 -2.42 -6.61 8.04
C ILE A 142 -1.06 -6.60 8.72
N ILE A 143 -0.09 -5.88 8.15
CA ILE A 143 1.25 -5.73 8.74
C ILE A 143 1.21 -4.61 9.77
N ALA A 144 1.87 -4.82 10.92
CA ALA A 144 1.87 -3.90 12.05
C ALA A 144 2.62 -2.59 11.75
N GLU A 145 3.72 -2.69 11.01
CA GLU A 145 4.56 -1.55 10.66
C GLU A 145 4.19 -0.97 9.29
N THR A 146 4.44 0.33 9.12
CA THR A 146 4.24 1.04 7.85
C THR A 146 5.55 1.65 7.37
N SER A 147 5.97 1.25 6.15
CA SER A 147 7.05 1.89 5.39
C SER A 147 6.79 1.75 3.90
N ASP A 148 7.49 2.52 3.06
CA ASP A 148 7.36 2.42 1.60
C ASP A 148 7.69 1.02 1.06
N ALA A 149 8.61 0.31 1.71
CA ALA A 149 8.96 -1.06 1.34
C ALA A 149 7.85 -2.05 1.73
N ILE A 150 7.33 -1.94 2.95
CA ILE A 150 6.30 -2.84 3.49
C ILE A 150 4.95 -2.63 2.80
N LEU A 151 4.59 -1.39 2.49
CA LEU A 151 3.37 -1.07 1.72
C LEU A 151 3.33 -1.71 0.33
N LYS A 152 4.48 -2.06 -0.24
CA LYS A 152 4.56 -2.82 -1.49
C LYS A 152 4.26 -4.32 -1.29
N VAL A 153 4.33 -4.80 -0.06
CA VAL A 153 4.08 -6.22 0.29
C VAL A 153 2.61 -6.42 0.64
N SER A 154 2.03 -5.57 1.51
CA SER A 154 0.65 -5.75 1.95
C SER A 154 0.02 -4.45 2.47
N VAL A 155 -1.18 -4.61 3.02
CA VAL A 155 -1.89 -3.57 3.77
C VAL A 155 -1.24 -3.43 5.15
N CYS A 156 -1.10 -2.19 5.64
CA CYS A 156 -0.39 -1.89 6.86
C CYS A 156 -1.29 -1.15 7.86
N LYS A 157 -1.07 -1.38 9.16
CA LYS A 157 -1.62 -0.52 10.19
C LYS A 157 -0.88 0.80 10.17
N PHE A 158 -1.62 1.88 9.95
CA PHE A 158 -1.08 3.24 9.97
C PHE A 158 -1.14 3.84 11.38
N TRP A 159 -2.28 3.66 12.07
CA TRP A 159 -2.52 4.24 13.40
C TRP A 159 -3.66 3.53 14.14
N GLY A 160 -3.77 3.76 15.45
CA GLY A 160 -4.95 3.45 16.25
C GLY A 160 -4.97 2.05 16.86
N SER A 161 -6.18 1.58 17.19
CA SER A 161 -6.42 0.31 17.88
C SER A 161 -5.93 -0.91 17.08
N ASN A 162 -5.84 -2.06 17.73
CA ASN A 162 -5.60 -3.33 17.05
C ASN A 162 -6.89 -3.87 16.40
N PRO A 163 -6.79 -4.90 15.54
CA PRO A 163 -7.95 -5.58 15.00
C PRO A 163 -8.96 -5.95 16.10
N ASN A 164 -10.24 -5.64 15.84
CA ASN A 164 -11.37 -6.01 16.69
C ASN A 164 -11.39 -5.43 18.12
N GLU A 165 -10.52 -4.45 18.39
CA GLU A 165 -10.52 -3.69 19.65
C GLU A 165 -11.32 -2.39 19.54
N VAL A 166 -11.71 -1.83 20.70
CA VAL A 166 -12.36 -0.52 20.79
C VAL A 166 -11.39 0.56 20.31
N GLY A 167 -11.87 1.46 19.46
CA GLY A 167 -11.07 2.50 18.84
C GLY A 167 -11.20 2.49 17.32
N ASN A 168 -10.30 3.18 16.63
CA ASN A 168 -10.31 3.29 15.18
C ASN A 168 -9.03 2.68 14.59
N LEU A 169 -9.13 1.46 14.08
CA LEU A 169 -8.06 0.81 13.34
C LEU A 169 -7.88 1.47 11.97
N CYS A 170 -6.81 2.25 11.81
CA CYS A 170 -6.51 2.91 10.55
C CYS A 170 -5.55 2.08 9.71
N LEU A 171 -6.01 1.62 8.55
CA LEU A 171 -5.26 0.81 7.61
C LEU A 171 -4.92 1.61 6.36
N VAL A 172 -3.69 1.44 5.87
CA VAL A 172 -3.20 2.07 4.66
C VAL A 172 -2.77 1.00 3.65
N GLY A 173 -3.06 1.24 2.38
CA GLY A 173 -2.66 0.37 1.29
C GLY A 173 -2.54 1.14 -0.02
N HIS A 174 -1.68 0.66 -0.92
CA HIS A 174 -1.52 1.26 -2.23
C HIS A 174 -2.79 1.18 -3.08
N ASN A 175 -3.04 2.24 -3.85
CA ASN A 175 -4.03 2.24 -4.93
C ASN A 175 -3.34 1.81 -6.23
N TYR A 176 -3.22 0.49 -6.44
CA TYR A 176 -2.76 -0.04 -7.71
C TYR A 176 -3.93 -0.17 -8.70
N ARG A 177 -3.72 0.28 -9.94
CA ARG A 177 -4.74 0.22 -11.00
C ARG A 177 -5.17 -1.20 -11.37
N ASP A 178 -4.37 -2.19 -11.03
CA ASP A 178 -4.62 -3.62 -11.24
C ASP A 178 -5.44 -4.29 -10.13
N SER A 179 -6.04 -3.49 -9.25
CA SER A 179 -6.91 -3.92 -8.15
C SER A 179 -6.22 -4.58 -6.95
N ARG A 180 -4.90 -4.66 -6.90
CA ARG A 180 -4.18 -5.14 -5.72
C ARG A 180 -4.34 -4.18 -4.54
N PHE A 181 -4.23 -4.73 -3.33
CA PHE A 181 -4.36 -4.04 -2.06
C PHE A 181 -5.64 -3.19 -1.99
N PHE A 182 -5.51 -1.87 -1.93
CA PHE A 182 -6.62 -0.94 -1.89
C PHE A 182 -6.95 -0.28 -3.24
N GLY A 183 -6.52 -0.87 -4.35
CA GLY A 183 -6.76 -0.35 -5.69
C GLY A 183 -8.24 -0.16 -6.05
N LYS A 184 -9.13 -1.00 -5.49
CA LYS A 184 -10.58 -0.88 -5.69
C LYS A 184 -11.32 -0.27 -4.49
N VAL A 185 -10.65 0.07 -3.39
CA VAL A 185 -11.30 0.73 -2.24
C VAL A 185 -12.06 2.00 -2.62
N PRO A 186 -11.59 2.83 -3.58
CA PRO A 186 -12.37 3.99 -4.04
C PRO A 186 -13.72 3.66 -4.69
N THR A 187 -14.00 2.39 -5.02
CA THR A 187 -15.28 1.96 -5.62
C THR A 187 -16.30 1.47 -4.59
N LEU A 188 -15.93 1.42 -3.32
CA LEU A 188 -16.85 1.08 -2.24
C LEU A 188 -17.93 2.14 -2.08
N VAL A 189 -19.08 1.72 -1.56
CA VAL A 189 -20.21 2.60 -1.25
C VAL A 189 -20.67 2.37 0.18
N VAL A 190 -21.41 3.34 0.73
CA VAL A 190 -22.03 3.20 2.06
C VAL A 190 -22.91 1.96 2.10
N GLY A 191 -22.76 1.15 3.15
CA GLY A 191 -23.44 -0.13 3.33
C GLY A 191 -22.61 -1.35 2.88
N ASP A 192 -21.52 -1.17 2.14
CA ASP A 192 -20.59 -2.28 1.85
C ASP A 192 -19.97 -2.80 3.14
N VAL A 193 -19.63 -4.11 3.15
CA VAL A 193 -19.11 -4.79 4.33
C VAL A 193 -17.65 -5.14 4.14
N ILE A 194 -16.86 -4.89 5.19
CA ILE A 194 -15.50 -5.40 5.34
C ILE A 194 -15.44 -6.35 6.54
N GLU A 195 -14.52 -7.27 6.51
CA GLU A 195 -14.29 -8.26 7.58
C GLU A 195 -12.85 -8.13 8.07
N ILE A 196 -12.67 -8.08 9.38
CA ILE A 196 -11.37 -8.11 10.03
C ILE A 196 -11.28 -9.36 10.87
N THR A 197 -10.29 -10.20 10.60
CA THR A 197 -9.97 -11.38 11.41
C THR A 197 -8.68 -11.09 12.18
N ASP A 198 -8.71 -11.18 13.50
CA ASP A 198 -7.51 -11.05 14.34
C ASP A 198 -6.72 -12.38 14.40
N LEU A 199 -5.60 -12.37 15.11
CA LEU A 199 -4.74 -13.57 15.24
C LEU A 199 -5.35 -14.68 16.11
N GLU A 200 -6.37 -14.38 16.91
CA GLU A 200 -7.13 -15.35 17.68
C GLU A 200 -8.19 -16.05 16.81
N GLY A 201 -8.30 -15.65 15.53
CA GLY A 201 -9.28 -16.19 14.59
C GLY A 201 -10.67 -15.57 14.70
N LYS A 202 -10.85 -14.55 15.55
CA LYS A 202 -12.12 -13.83 15.68
C LYS A 202 -12.33 -12.90 14.50
N THR A 203 -13.42 -13.06 13.79
CA THR A 203 -13.82 -12.21 12.68
C THR A 203 -14.96 -11.31 13.07
N LEU A 204 -14.79 -9.99 12.91
CA LEU A 204 -15.86 -9.02 13.01
C LEU A 204 -16.16 -8.39 11.65
N LYS A 205 -17.42 -8.02 11.45
CA LYS A 205 -17.92 -7.33 10.26
C LYS A 205 -18.11 -5.86 10.55
N TYR A 206 -17.71 -5.03 9.59
CA TYR A 206 -17.83 -3.58 9.66
C TYR A 206 -18.54 -3.08 8.42
N SER A 207 -19.53 -2.19 8.60
CA SER A 207 -20.26 -1.55 7.50
C SER A 207 -19.65 -0.19 7.19
N VAL A 208 -19.45 0.10 5.92
CA VAL A 208 -19.05 1.44 5.45
C VAL A 208 -20.17 2.43 5.76
N TYR A 209 -19.84 3.52 6.48
CA TYR A 209 -20.80 4.56 6.81
C TYR A 209 -20.47 5.93 6.20
N ASP A 210 -19.20 6.16 5.83
CA ASP A 210 -18.79 7.43 5.21
C ASP A 210 -17.60 7.22 4.27
N ILE A 211 -17.56 7.99 3.16
CA ILE A 211 -16.50 7.96 2.16
C ILE A 211 -16.21 9.39 1.70
N PHE A 212 -14.99 9.82 1.83
CA PHE A 212 -14.57 11.16 1.45
C PHE A 212 -13.10 11.22 1.02
N THR A 213 -12.68 12.37 0.51
CA THR A 213 -11.28 12.60 0.14
C THR A 213 -10.67 13.71 0.99
N VAL A 214 -9.39 13.53 1.36
CA VAL A 214 -8.63 14.50 2.15
C VAL A 214 -7.28 14.78 1.51
N TYR A 215 -6.67 15.89 1.87
CA TYR A 215 -5.26 16.12 1.58
C TYR A 215 -4.36 15.27 2.49
N PRO A 216 -3.14 14.93 2.07
CA PRO A 216 -2.23 14.09 2.87
C PRO A 216 -1.89 14.65 4.25
N THR A 217 -2.02 15.95 4.44
CA THR A 217 -1.79 16.66 5.70
C THR A 217 -2.99 16.65 6.66
N ASP A 218 -4.17 16.23 6.19
CA ASP A 218 -5.37 16.14 7.04
C ASP A 218 -5.46 14.74 7.66
N THR A 219 -5.16 14.68 8.96
CA THR A 219 -5.16 13.44 9.74
C THR A 219 -6.41 13.26 10.59
N LYS A 220 -7.43 14.13 10.48
CA LYS A 220 -8.66 14.04 11.30
C LYS A 220 -9.39 12.70 11.17
N CYS A 221 -9.26 12.05 10.01
CA CYS A 221 -9.85 10.72 9.79
C CYS A 221 -9.27 9.63 10.70
N THR A 222 -8.10 9.84 11.32
CA THR A 222 -7.44 8.88 12.21
C THR A 222 -7.81 9.06 13.69
N SER A 223 -8.73 9.98 14.01
CA SER A 223 -9.19 10.22 15.37
C SER A 223 -9.61 8.91 16.07
N GLN A 224 -9.21 8.78 17.33
CA GLN A 224 -9.57 7.65 18.20
C GLN A 224 -10.81 7.92 19.05
N LEU A 225 -11.48 9.06 18.87
CA LEU A 225 -12.69 9.42 19.59
C LEU A 225 -13.90 8.68 19.00
N THR A 226 -14.01 7.38 19.25
CA THR A 226 -15.07 6.51 18.71
C THR A 226 -16.25 6.30 19.66
N GLN A 227 -16.24 6.94 20.82
CA GLN A 227 -17.28 6.78 21.86
C GLN A 227 -17.50 5.31 22.27
N GLY A 228 -16.40 4.55 22.39
CA GLY A 228 -16.43 3.14 22.75
C GLY A 228 -16.79 2.18 21.62
N LYS A 229 -16.95 2.67 20.38
CA LYS A 229 -17.20 1.83 19.20
C LYS A 229 -15.89 1.28 18.63
N LYS A 230 -16.01 0.18 17.92
CA LYS A 230 -14.96 -0.33 17.07
C LYS A 230 -15.16 0.20 15.66
N GLU A 231 -14.17 0.91 15.16
CA GLU A 231 -14.17 1.48 13.83
C GLU A 231 -12.95 1.03 13.05
N VAL A 232 -13.10 1.00 11.74
CA VAL A 232 -12.00 0.77 10.79
C VAL A 232 -11.99 1.90 9.78
N THR A 233 -10.81 2.48 9.55
CA THR A 233 -10.59 3.50 8.53
C THR A 233 -9.65 2.95 7.47
N LEU A 234 -10.11 2.84 6.22
CA LEU A 234 -9.26 2.49 5.09
C LEU A 234 -8.78 3.76 4.40
N ILE A 235 -7.48 3.85 4.16
CA ILE A 235 -6.84 5.01 3.55
C ILE A 235 -6.03 4.57 2.34
N THR A 236 -6.29 5.18 1.19
CA THR A 236 -5.52 4.93 -0.02
C THR A 236 -5.33 6.21 -0.84
N CYS A 237 -4.45 6.20 -1.82
CA CYS A 237 -4.25 7.34 -2.71
C CYS A 237 -5.42 7.49 -3.69
N THR A 238 -5.71 8.73 -4.12
CA THR A 238 -6.48 8.96 -5.35
C THR A 238 -5.66 8.57 -6.58
N ASP A 239 -6.28 8.39 -7.74
CA ASP A 239 -5.60 7.96 -8.98
C ASP A 239 -4.44 8.88 -9.42
N ASN A 240 -4.51 10.16 -9.05
CA ASN A 240 -3.45 11.14 -9.31
C ASN A 240 -2.44 11.26 -8.16
N GLY A 241 -2.62 10.53 -7.05
CA GLY A 241 -1.77 10.54 -5.86
C GLY A 241 -1.80 11.82 -5.01
N LYS A 242 -2.54 12.85 -5.42
CA LYS A 242 -2.56 14.17 -4.76
C LYS A 242 -3.38 14.19 -3.47
N GLN A 243 -4.37 13.33 -3.37
CA GLN A 243 -5.28 13.23 -2.23
C GLN A 243 -5.33 11.80 -1.71
N ARG A 244 -6.04 11.61 -0.62
CA ARG A 244 -6.32 10.29 -0.04
C ARG A 244 -7.83 10.06 -0.06
N VAL A 245 -8.23 8.88 -0.52
CA VAL A 245 -9.59 8.37 -0.32
C VAL A 245 -9.62 7.74 1.06
N VAL A 246 -10.60 8.13 1.84
CA VAL A 246 -10.86 7.63 3.20
C VAL A 246 -12.22 6.95 3.20
N VAL A 247 -12.25 5.71 3.69
CA VAL A 247 -13.47 4.93 3.89
C VAL A 247 -13.60 4.62 5.36
N LYS A 248 -14.65 5.12 5.99
CA LYS A 248 -14.96 4.91 7.41
C LYS A 248 -15.96 3.79 7.58
N CYS A 249 -15.64 2.85 8.46
CA CYS A 249 -16.48 1.69 8.74
C CYS A 249 -16.70 1.55 10.25
N THR A 250 -17.88 1.07 10.65
CA THR A 250 -18.24 0.79 12.04
C THR A 250 -18.68 -0.65 12.20
N GLU A 251 -18.42 -1.25 13.35
CA GLU A 251 -18.81 -2.62 13.68
C GLU A 251 -20.33 -2.82 13.46
N ILE A 252 -20.70 -3.94 12.85
CA ILE A 252 -22.07 -4.41 12.76
C ILE A 252 -22.36 -5.19 14.04
N ILE A 253 -23.23 -4.64 14.88
CA ILE A 253 -23.73 -5.33 16.10
C ILE A 253 -24.97 -6.13 15.67
N GLU A 254 -24.86 -7.45 15.70
CA GLU A 254 -25.98 -8.37 15.45
C GLU A 254 -26.87 -8.49 16.68
#